data_a58d94746fbe8b20fe129658c9a1b84a
#
_entry.id   a58d94746fbe8b20fe129658c9a1b84a
#
_cell.length_a   1.000
_cell.length_b   1.000
_cell.length_c   1.000
_cell.angle_alpha   90.00
_cell.angle_beta   90.00
_cell.angle_gamma   90.00
#
_symmetry.space_group_name_H-M   'P 1'
#
loop_
_entity.id
_entity.type
_entity.pdbx_description
1 polymer ?
#
loop_
_entity_poly.entity_id
_entity_poly.type
_entity_poly.pdbx_seq_one_letter_code
_entity_poly.pdbx_strand_id
1 'polypeptide(L)'
;VLFDVVVPPEYKYSDEELYEILRAVKLKKKFILLKNDTIINLDNDEATEFYEAVNDLKLNQKKLSEAQNIPIYNALNAYSHKSNCKIDNYLLNMIDEIANFKNIDIPLPKINGELREYQIEGYRWLSILSKYHLGGILADDMGLGKTVQIITLLKANTINKPSLIVCPKTLIFN
;
A
#
# COMPACT_ATOMS: atom_id res chain seq x y z
N VAL A 1 -9.20 -1.73 3.11
CA VAL A 1 -9.32 -0.47 2.37
C VAL A 1 -9.01 -0.75 0.91
N LEU A 2 -9.84 -0.26 0.01
CA LEU A 2 -9.67 -0.34 -1.45
C LEU A 2 -9.46 1.07 -1.99
N PHE A 3 -8.68 1.19 -3.05
CA PHE A 3 -8.42 2.44 -3.75
C PHE A 3 -8.92 2.34 -5.18
N ASP A 4 -9.55 3.40 -5.65
CA ASP A 4 -9.96 3.52 -7.04
C ASP A 4 -8.79 4.03 -7.87
N VAL A 5 -8.44 3.28 -8.92
CA VAL A 5 -7.45 3.66 -9.91
C VAL A 5 -8.13 3.79 -11.25
N VAL A 6 -7.88 4.91 -11.90
CA VAL A 6 -8.39 5.22 -13.24
C VAL A 6 -7.23 5.72 -14.08
N VAL A 7 -7.09 5.18 -15.29
CA VAL A 7 -6.21 5.77 -16.29
C VAL A 7 -6.87 7.06 -16.79
N PRO A 8 -6.17 8.23 -16.75
CA PRO A 8 -6.79 9.49 -17.12
C PRO A 8 -7.32 9.47 -18.55
N PRO A 9 -8.49 10.09 -18.82
CA PRO A 9 -9.12 10.12 -20.16
C PRO A 9 -8.32 10.95 -21.19
N GLU A 10 -7.24 11.59 -20.77
CA GLU A 10 -6.31 12.31 -21.63
C GLU A 10 -5.56 11.38 -22.58
N TYR A 11 -5.46 10.09 -22.25
CA TYR A 11 -4.99 9.06 -23.17
C TYR A 11 -6.10 8.78 -24.21
N LYS A 12 -5.87 9.27 -25.44
CA LYS A 12 -6.80 9.18 -26.59
C LYS A 12 -6.98 7.74 -27.14
N TYR A 13 -6.68 6.72 -26.34
CA TYR A 13 -6.67 5.33 -26.77
C TYR A 13 -7.82 4.56 -26.12
N SER A 14 -8.46 3.68 -26.91
CA SER A 14 -9.43 2.72 -26.40
C SER A 14 -8.78 1.65 -25.54
N ASP A 15 -9.57 0.92 -24.73
CA ASP A 15 -9.07 -0.20 -23.93
C ASP A 15 -8.39 -1.28 -24.78
N GLU A 16 -8.90 -1.53 -25.99
CA GLU A 16 -8.29 -2.48 -26.92
C GLU A 16 -6.91 -2.01 -27.38
N GLU A 17 -6.77 -0.71 -27.74
CA GLU A 17 -5.51 -0.12 -28.15
C GLU A 17 -4.50 -0.09 -27.00
N LEU A 18 -4.92 0.29 -25.79
CA LEU A 18 -4.07 0.24 -24.60
C LEU A 18 -3.57 -1.18 -24.31
N TYR A 19 -4.44 -2.17 -24.45
CA TYR A 19 -4.05 -3.57 -24.27
C TYR A 19 -3.02 -4.02 -25.30
N GLU A 20 -3.20 -3.64 -26.59
CA GLU A 20 -2.24 -3.93 -27.65
C GLU A 20 -0.89 -3.25 -27.42
N ILE A 21 -0.89 -1.98 -26.96
CA ILE A 21 0.31 -1.25 -26.57
C ILE A 21 1.06 -1.98 -25.44
N LEU A 22 0.38 -2.32 -24.33
CA LEU A 22 0.99 -3.04 -23.23
C LEU A 22 1.57 -4.40 -23.65
N ARG A 23 0.87 -5.10 -24.52
CA ARG A 23 1.36 -6.37 -25.08
C ARG A 23 2.61 -6.17 -25.94
N ALA A 24 2.67 -5.10 -26.72
CA ALA A 24 3.83 -4.77 -27.55
C ALA A 24 5.04 -4.38 -26.71
N VAL A 25 4.85 -3.59 -25.64
CA VAL A 25 5.90 -3.25 -24.66
C VAL A 25 6.44 -4.52 -23.99
N LYS A 26 5.55 -5.41 -23.52
CA LYS A 26 5.94 -6.71 -22.95
C LYS A 26 6.81 -7.53 -23.88
N LEU A 27 6.53 -7.48 -25.20
CA LEU A 27 7.30 -8.18 -26.23
C LEU A 27 8.55 -7.40 -26.69
N LYS A 28 8.87 -6.28 -26.04
CA LYS A 28 10.01 -5.39 -26.34
C LYS A 28 10.02 -4.93 -27.82
N LYS A 29 8.84 -4.68 -28.38
CA LYS A 29 8.72 -4.11 -29.71
C LYS A 29 9.05 -2.61 -29.65
N LYS A 30 9.73 -2.10 -30.68
CA LYS A 30 10.06 -0.67 -30.78
C LYS A 30 8.90 0.19 -31.25
N PHE A 31 7.99 -0.39 -32.03
CA PHE A 31 6.85 0.30 -32.60
C PHE A 31 5.62 -0.62 -32.61
N ILE A 32 4.44 0.00 -32.58
CA ILE A 32 3.16 -0.65 -32.84
C ILE A 32 2.37 0.19 -33.84
N LEU A 33 1.69 -0.46 -34.78
CA LEU A 33 0.69 0.12 -35.67
C LEU A 33 -0.69 -0.18 -35.09
N LEU A 34 -1.45 0.84 -34.76
CA LEU A 34 -2.83 0.73 -34.31
C LEU A 34 -3.80 0.62 -35.48
N LYS A 35 -5.06 0.23 -35.21
CA LYS A 35 -6.12 0.04 -36.22
C LYS A 35 -6.47 1.30 -37.01
N ASN A 36 -6.17 2.48 -36.47
CA ASN A 36 -6.37 3.80 -37.10
C ASN A 36 -5.14 4.29 -37.88
N ASP A 37 -4.25 3.38 -38.27
CA ASP A 37 -2.98 3.65 -38.97
C ASP A 37 -2.00 4.57 -38.19
N THR A 38 -2.20 4.74 -36.91
CA THR A 38 -1.27 5.47 -36.02
C THR A 38 -0.11 4.57 -35.61
N ILE A 39 1.12 5.03 -35.89
CA ILE A 39 2.34 4.38 -35.43
C ILE A 39 2.74 4.99 -34.08
N ILE A 40 2.89 4.14 -33.07
CA ILE A 40 3.37 4.54 -31.74
C ILE A 40 4.79 4.03 -31.57
N ASN A 41 5.70 4.93 -31.19
CA ASN A 41 7.04 4.56 -30.76
C ASN A 41 6.98 4.10 -29.28
N LEU A 42 7.42 2.89 -29.02
CA LEU A 42 7.47 2.28 -27.69
C LEU A 42 8.90 2.22 -27.11
N ASP A 43 9.89 2.64 -27.89
CA ASP A 43 11.31 2.69 -27.48
C ASP A 43 11.54 3.99 -26.68
N ASN A 44 10.76 4.18 -25.61
CA ASN A 44 10.84 5.32 -24.70
C ASN A 44 10.52 4.88 -23.26
N ASP A 45 10.94 5.70 -22.31
CA ASP A 45 10.76 5.42 -20.89
C ASP A 45 9.27 5.46 -20.46
N GLU A 46 8.48 6.36 -21.06
CA GLU A 46 7.05 6.52 -20.75
C GLU A 46 6.25 5.22 -20.96
N ALA A 47 6.46 4.55 -22.10
CA ALA A 47 5.75 3.31 -22.42
C ALA A 47 6.14 2.19 -21.44
N THR A 48 7.42 2.13 -21.08
CA THR A 48 7.94 1.15 -20.12
C THR A 48 7.40 1.41 -18.72
N GLU A 49 7.45 2.64 -18.24
CA GLU A 49 6.94 3.05 -16.93
C GLU A 49 5.42 2.84 -16.82
N PHE A 50 4.66 3.13 -17.86
CA PHE A 50 3.22 2.84 -17.89
C PHE A 50 2.94 1.34 -17.78
N TYR A 51 3.67 0.51 -18.52
CA TYR A 51 3.55 -0.95 -18.43
C TYR A 51 3.89 -1.47 -17.02
N GLU A 52 4.96 -0.97 -16.42
CA GLU A 52 5.37 -1.33 -15.07
C GLU A 52 4.30 -0.92 -14.04
N ALA A 53 3.79 0.29 -14.12
CA ALA A 53 2.74 0.78 -13.23
C ALA A 53 1.48 -0.09 -13.31
N VAL A 54 1.01 -0.44 -14.52
CA VAL A 54 -0.17 -1.31 -14.71
C VAL A 54 0.04 -2.69 -14.08
N ASN A 55 1.25 -3.26 -14.19
CA ASN A 55 1.57 -4.56 -13.62
C ASN A 55 1.72 -4.51 -12.09
N ASP A 56 2.42 -3.52 -11.55
CA ASP A 56 2.66 -3.37 -10.11
C ASP A 56 1.36 -3.08 -9.35
N LEU A 57 0.47 -2.30 -9.94
CA LEU A 57 -0.88 -2.07 -9.42
C LEU A 57 -1.82 -3.25 -9.66
N LYS A 58 -1.42 -4.24 -10.45
CA LYS A 58 -2.21 -5.41 -10.86
C LYS A 58 -3.55 -5.03 -11.49
N LEU A 59 -3.54 -4.00 -12.32
CA LEU A 59 -4.74 -3.55 -13.02
C LEU A 59 -5.19 -4.56 -14.08
N ASN A 60 -6.50 -4.60 -14.32
CA ASN A 60 -7.05 -5.36 -15.43
C ASN A 60 -6.75 -4.62 -16.75
N GLN A 61 -5.80 -5.14 -17.51
CA GLN A 61 -5.29 -4.54 -18.74
C GLN A 61 -6.35 -4.39 -19.85
N LYS A 62 -7.50 -5.05 -19.73
CA LYS A 62 -8.61 -4.99 -20.71
C LYS A 62 -9.69 -3.97 -20.38
N LYS A 63 -9.56 -3.29 -19.24
CA LYS A 63 -10.54 -2.35 -18.68
C LYS A 63 -9.87 -1.16 -18.02
N LEU A 64 -8.86 -0.61 -18.65
CA LEU A 64 -8.05 0.47 -18.08
C LEU A 64 -8.79 1.82 -18.04
N SER A 65 -9.77 2.02 -18.92
CA SER A 65 -10.64 3.21 -18.91
C SER A 65 -11.68 3.20 -17.78
N GLU A 66 -11.98 2.02 -17.19
CA GLU A 66 -12.91 1.89 -16.07
C GLU A 66 -12.17 2.07 -14.74
N ALA A 67 -12.87 2.63 -13.74
CA ALA A 67 -12.34 2.68 -12.37
C ALA A 67 -12.16 1.25 -11.82
N GLN A 68 -10.98 0.96 -11.29
CA GLN A 68 -10.64 -0.35 -10.75
C GLN A 68 -10.28 -0.23 -9.27
N ASN A 69 -10.93 -1.04 -8.46
CA ASN A 69 -10.67 -1.14 -7.03
C ASN A 69 -9.46 -2.03 -6.79
N ILE A 70 -8.40 -1.47 -6.22
CA ILE A 70 -7.18 -2.21 -5.87
C ILE A 70 -6.99 -2.28 -4.35
N PRO A 71 -6.44 -3.40 -3.84
CA PRO A 71 -6.07 -3.50 -2.44
C PRO A 71 -4.98 -2.49 -2.07
N ILE A 72 -4.99 -2.06 -0.79
CA ILE A 72 -4.04 -1.08 -0.26
C ILE A 72 -2.56 -1.43 -0.52
N TYR A 73 -2.19 -2.72 -0.44
CA TYR A 73 -0.82 -3.14 -0.69
C TYR A 73 -0.38 -2.93 -2.16
N ASN A 74 -1.32 -3.01 -3.12
CA ASN A 74 -1.04 -2.65 -4.51
C ASN A 74 -0.99 -1.12 -4.67
N ALA A 75 -1.87 -0.37 -3.98
CA ALA A 75 -1.85 1.08 -4.01
C ALA A 75 -0.53 1.68 -3.47
N LEU A 76 0.10 1.03 -2.49
CA LEU A 76 1.42 1.44 -2.00
C LEU A 76 2.49 1.39 -3.11
N ASN A 77 2.37 0.48 -4.08
CA ASN A 77 3.28 0.43 -5.23
C ASN A 77 3.12 1.65 -6.15
N ALA A 78 1.96 2.34 -6.14
CA ALA A 78 1.78 3.57 -6.92
C ALA A 78 2.77 4.67 -6.52
N TYR A 79 3.29 4.65 -5.29
CA TYR A 79 4.27 5.64 -4.84
C TYR A 79 5.61 5.55 -5.59
N SER A 80 6.02 4.36 -6.03
CA SER A 80 7.21 4.19 -6.87
C SER A 80 7.02 4.77 -8.29
N HIS A 81 5.76 4.92 -8.72
CA HIS A 81 5.36 5.48 -10.02
C HIS A 81 4.76 6.89 -9.92
N LYS A 82 5.07 7.64 -8.84
CA LYS A 82 4.48 8.95 -8.54
C LYS A 82 4.66 10.02 -9.62
N SER A 83 5.66 9.89 -10.47
CA SER A 83 5.89 10.78 -11.63
C SER A 83 4.78 10.67 -12.68
N ASN A 84 4.17 9.49 -12.80
CA ASN A 84 3.20 9.13 -13.84
C ASN A 84 1.80 8.84 -13.31
N CYS A 85 1.63 8.85 -11.99
CA CYS A 85 0.35 8.60 -11.32
C CYS A 85 -0.10 9.82 -10.52
N LYS A 86 -1.36 10.23 -10.69
CA LYS A 86 -2.00 11.18 -9.76
C LYS A 86 -2.41 10.41 -8.50
N ILE A 87 -1.68 10.61 -7.43
CA ILE A 87 -1.94 9.95 -6.14
C ILE A 87 -2.76 10.91 -5.27
N ASP A 88 -3.82 10.41 -4.62
CA ASP A 88 -4.62 11.23 -3.73
C ASP A 88 -3.87 11.57 -2.42
N ASN A 89 -4.32 12.65 -1.76
CA ASN A 89 -3.68 13.11 -0.52
C ASN A 89 -3.82 12.10 0.63
N TYR A 90 -4.86 11.27 0.64
CA TYR A 90 -5.03 10.26 1.67
C TYR A 90 -3.94 9.20 1.60
N LEU A 91 -3.64 8.70 0.40
CA LEU A 91 -2.57 7.72 0.19
C LEU A 91 -1.20 8.33 0.47
N LEU A 92 -0.96 9.58 0.04
CA LEU A 92 0.31 10.29 0.32
C LEU A 92 0.52 10.47 1.83
N ASN A 93 -0.51 10.92 2.56
CA ASN A 93 -0.45 11.09 4.01
C ASN A 93 -0.22 9.76 4.73
N MET A 94 -0.87 8.69 4.28
CA MET A 94 -0.68 7.35 4.83
C MET A 94 0.77 6.88 4.67
N ILE A 95 1.34 7.05 3.49
CA ILE A 95 2.73 6.67 3.20
C ILE A 95 3.70 7.48 4.06
N ASP A 96 3.47 8.79 4.16
CA ASP A 96 4.31 9.68 4.97
C ASP A 96 4.23 9.32 6.46
N GLU A 97 3.05 9.09 7.01
CA GLU A 97 2.88 8.69 8.41
C GLU A 97 3.53 7.33 8.69
N ILE A 98 3.44 6.37 7.78
CA ILE A 98 4.10 5.05 7.93
C ILE A 98 5.62 5.22 7.89
N ALA A 99 6.15 6.05 7.00
CA ALA A 99 7.58 6.29 6.88
C ALA A 99 8.17 7.07 8.07
N ASN A 100 7.40 8.02 8.61
CA ASN A 100 7.84 8.96 9.65
C ASN A 100 7.21 8.69 11.03
N PHE A 101 6.74 7.46 11.29
CA PHE A 101 6.02 7.10 12.51
C PHE A 101 6.70 7.50 13.83
N LYS A 102 8.02 7.56 13.85
CA LYS A 102 8.81 7.94 15.04
C LYS A 102 8.56 9.38 15.47
N ASN A 103 8.28 10.27 14.52
CA ASN A 103 8.07 11.70 14.74
C ASN A 103 6.62 12.06 15.05
N ILE A 104 5.70 11.09 14.99
CA ILE A 104 4.28 11.33 15.23
C ILE A 104 4.00 11.19 16.71
N ASP A 105 3.41 12.23 17.28
CA ASP A 105 2.98 12.19 18.69
C ASP A 105 1.65 11.43 18.81
N ILE A 106 1.74 10.19 19.28
CA ILE A 106 0.60 9.34 19.58
C ILE A 106 0.50 9.18 21.10
N PRO A 107 -0.59 9.63 21.73
CA PRO A 107 -0.72 9.58 23.18
C PRO A 107 -0.70 8.14 23.69
N LEU A 108 0.10 7.91 24.73
CA LEU A 108 0.17 6.62 25.39
C LEU A 108 -1.03 6.40 26.31
N PRO A 109 -1.69 5.26 26.26
CA PRO A 109 -2.73 4.92 27.21
C PRO A 109 -2.11 4.69 28.60
N LYS A 110 -2.89 4.90 29.65
CA LYS A 110 -2.43 4.60 31.03
C LYS A 110 -2.28 3.08 31.20
N ILE A 111 -1.04 2.60 31.34
CA ILE A 111 -0.72 1.19 31.61
C ILE A 111 -0.09 1.04 32.99
N ASN A 112 -0.10 -0.18 33.55
CA ASN A 112 0.62 -0.50 34.79
C ASN A 112 2.07 -0.86 34.43
N GLY A 113 2.96 0.13 34.49
CA GLY A 113 4.36 0.00 34.14
C GLY A 113 4.84 1.11 33.21
N GLU A 114 6.13 1.11 32.95
CA GLU A 114 6.79 2.07 32.05
C GLU A 114 7.27 1.35 30.80
N LEU A 115 6.98 1.91 29.64
CA LEU A 115 7.51 1.43 28.37
C LEU A 115 8.91 1.99 28.15
N ARG A 116 9.80 1.16 27.65
CA ARG A 116 11.09 1.61 27.12
C ARG A 116 10.91 2.34 25.79
N GLU A 117 11.87 3.18 25.43
CA GLU A 117 11.78 4.03 24.23
C GLU A 117 11.45 3.23 22.95
N TYR A 118 12.13 2.12 22.70
CA TYR A 118 11.87 1.26 21.54
C TYR A 118 10.46 0.61 21.58
N GLN A 119 9.91 0.38 22.77
CA GLN A 119 8.52 -0.15 22.94
C GLN A 119 7.49 0.94 22.61
N ILE A 120 7.81 2.20 22.93
CA ILE A 120 7.01 3.37 22.54
C ILE A 120 7.03 3.53 21.01
N GLU A 121 8.20 3.39 20.39
CA GLU A 121 8.34 3.41 18.93
C GLU A 121 7.49 2.29 18.28
N GLY A 122 7.59 1.06 18.78
CA GLY A 122 6.79 -0.06 18.29
C GLY A 122 5.29 0.14 18.47
N TYR A 123 4.86 0.70 19.60
CA TYR A 123 3.46 1.09 19.82
C TYR A 123 2.98 2.15 18.81
N ARG A 124 3.79 3.18 18.54
CA ARG A 124 3.48 4.22 17.54
C ARG A 124 3.30 3.61 16.16
N TRP A 125 4.24 2.78 15.74
CA TRP A 125 4.16 2.06 14.48
C TRP A 125 2.91 1.21 14.35
N LEU A 126 2.61 0.39 15.35
CA LEU A 126 1.39 -0.44 15.40
C LEU A 126 0.12 0.40 15.37
N SER A 127 0.12 1.56 16.04
CA SER A 127 -1.04 2.47 16.09
C SER A 127 -1.32 3.06 14.71
N ILE A 128 -0.29 3.42 13.95
CA ILE A 128 -0.43 3.91 12.56
C ILE A 128 -0.95 2.81 11.66
N LEU A 129 -0.41 1.59 11.75
CA LEU A 129 -0.92 0.46 10.99
C LEU A 129 -2.40 0.20 11.29
N SER A 130 -2.78 0.25 12.58
CA SER A 130 -4.17 0.11 13.01
C SER A 130 -5.08 1.21 12.45
N LYS A 131 -4.62 2.47 12.44
CA LYS A 131 -5.34 3.61 11.86
C LYS A 131 -5.71 3.37 10.39
N TYR A 132 -4.80 2.79 9.64
CA TYR A 132 -4.98 2.51 8.22
C TYR A 132 -5.50 1.10 7.91
N HIS A 133 -5.88 0.34 8.94
CA HIS A 133 -6.35 -1.06 8.81
C HIS A 133 -5.33 -1.97 8.10
N LEU A 134 -4.05 -1.72 8.36
CA LEU A 134 -2.94 -2.54 7.88
C LEU A 134 -2.58 -3.60 8.93
N GLY A 135 -2.17 -4.77 8.45
CA GLY A 135 -1.49 -5.76 9.27
C GLY A 135 0.00 -5.44 9.42
N GLY A 136 0.65 -6.02 10.44
CA GLY A 136 2.07 -5.89 10.63
C GLY A 136 2.67 -7.08 11.37
N ILE A 137 3.99 -7.22 11.31
CA ILE A 137 4.77 -8.23 12.03
C ILE A 137 5.75 -7.51 12.94
N LEU A 138 5.56 -7.67 14.26
CA LEU A 138 6.51 -7.16 15.27
C LEU A 138 7.61 -8.21 15.48
N ALA A 139 8.75 -8.01 14.83
CA ALA A 139 9.86 -8.99 14.74
C ALA A 139 11.01 -8.69 15.71
N ASP A 140 10.74 -8.05 16.84
CA ASP A 140 11.75 -7.83 17.89
C ASP A 140 12.30 -9.14 18.44
N ASP A 141 13.50 -9.14 19.02
CA ASP A 141 14.11 -10.28 19.65
C ASP A 141 13.27 -10.82 20.85
N MET A 142 13.56 -12.06 21.27
CA MET A 142 12.90 -12.64 22.43
C MET A 142 13.24 -11.82 23.70
N GLY A 143 12.22 -11.62 24.54
CA GLY A 143 12.39 -10.89 25.81
C GLY A 143 12.25 -9.36 25.70
N LEU A 144 12.16 -8.78 24.53
CA LEU A 144 12.04 -7.32 24.36
C LEU A 144 10.63 -6.76 24.60
N GLY A 145 9.70 -7.59 25.07
CA GLY A 145 8.38 -7.12 25.49
C GLY A 145 7.40 -6.83 24.35
N LYS A 146 7.42 -7.66 23.30
CA LYS A 146 6.40 -7.59 22.23
C LYS A 146 4.97 -7.62 22.77
N THR A 147 4.73 -8.45 23.79
CA THR A 147 3.41 -8.58 24.40
C THR A 147 2.93 -7.29 25.04
N VAL A 148 3.78 -6.56 25.74
CA VAL A 148 3.38 -5.28 26.37
C VAL A 148 3.07 -4.22 25.32
N GLN A 149 3.76 -4.21 24.19
CA GLN A 149 3.45 -3.30 23.07
C GLN A 149 2.04 -3.59 22.52
N ILE A 150 1.69 -4.87 22.31
CA ILE A 150 0.35 -5.26 21.84
C ILE A 150 -0.73 -4.94 22.89
N ILE A 151 -0.47 -5.20 24.18
CA ILE A 151 -1.41 -4.83 25.24
C ILE A 151 -1.63 -3.32 25.26
N THR A 152 -0.59 -2.53 25.08
CA THR A 152 -0.68 -1.07 25.00
C THR A 152 -1.55 -0.64 23.84
N LEU A 153 -1.36 -1.23 22.65
CA LEU A 153 -2.19 -0.96 21.47
C LEU A 153 -3.67 -1.31 21.73
N LEU A 154 -3.95 -2.49 22.27
CA LEU A 154 -5.32 -2.92 22.57
C LEU A 154 -5.99 -1.99 23.60
N LYS A 155 -5.23 -1.48 24.56
CA LYS A 155 -5.75 -0.55 25.55
C LYS A 155 -5.99 0.86 24.99
N ALA A 156 -5.22 1.29 24.01
CA ALA A 156 -5.41 2.56 23.32
C ALA A 156 -6.64 2.51 22.38
N ASN A 157 -6.88 1.37 21.76
CA ASN A 157 -8.01 1.16 20.87
C ASN A 157 -9.29 0.90 21.68
N THR A 158 -10.06 1.96 21.92
CA THR A 158 -11.37 1.90 22.63
C THR A 158 -12.48 1.31 21.73
N ILE A 159 -12.18 0.27 20.97
CA ILE A 159 -13.16 -0.39 20.11
C ILE A 159 -14.03 -1.27 21.02
N ASN A 160 -15.35 -1.02 21.09
CA ASN A 160 -16.32 -1.85 21.81
C ASN A 160 -16.55 -3.23 21.14
N LYS A 161 -15.50 -3.86 20.66
CA LYS A 161 -15.54 -5.18 20.05
C LYS A 161 -14.46 -6.06 20.66
N PRO A 162 -14.71 -7.37 20.83
CA PRO A 162 -13.72 -8.29 21.35
C PRO A 162 -12.54 -8.43 20.40
N SER A 163 -11.33 -8.54 20.99
CA SER A 163 -10.10 -8.88 20.24
C SER A 163 -9.81 -10.36 20.36
N LEU A 164 -9.43 -11.01 19.25
CA LEU A 164 -9.01 -12.41 19.24
C LEU A 164 -7.49 -12.50 19.28
N ILE A 165 -6.97 -13.18 20.30
CA ILE A 165 -5.55 -13.50 20.43
C ILE A 165 -5.35 -14.99 20.21
N VAL A 166 -4.49 -15.37 19.27
CA VAL A 166 -4.12 -16.76 18.99
C VAL A 166 -2.69 -16.98 19.47
N CYS A 167 -2.48 -17.91 20.39
CA CYS A 167 -1.17 -18.22 20.95
C CYS A 167 -1.01 -19.73 21.21
N PRO A 168 0.21 -20.24 21.35
CA PRO A 168 0.46 -21.61 21.80
C PRO A 168 -0.14 -21.87 23.17
N LYS A 169 -0.64 -23.09 23.39
CA LYS A 169 -1.29 -23.49 24.65
C LYS A 169 -0.43 -23.21 25.89
N THR A 170 0.88 -23.33 25.76
CA THR A 170 1.85 -23.09 26.85
C THR A 170 1.90 -21.63 27.31
N LEU A 171 1.39 -20.69 26.52
CA LEU A 171 1.38 -19.25 26.86
C LEU A 171 0.05 -18.75 27.42
N ILE A 172 -0.98 -19.62 27.48
CA ILE A 172 -2.32 -19.20 27.97
C ILE A 172 -2.31 -18.88 29.47
N PHE A 173 -1.41 -19.47 30.24
CA PHE A 173 -1.34 -19.37 31.70
C PHE A 173 -0.18 -18.48 32.19
N ASN A 174 0.45 -17.74 31.33
CA ASN A 174 1.53 -16.79 31.68
C ASN A 174 1.01 -15.36 31.80
#